data_783b511ee4d818428fa88bd6bec19311
#
_entry.id   783b511ee4d818428fa88bd6bec19311
#
_cell.length_a   1.000
_cell.length_b   1.000
_cell.length_c   1.000
_cell.angle_alpha   90.00
_cell.angle_beta   90.00
_cell.angle_gamma   90.00
#
_symmetry.space_group_name_H-M   'P 1'
#
loop_
_entity.id
_entity.type
_entity.pdbx_description
1 polymer ?
#
loop_
_entity_poly.entity_id
_entity_poly.type
_entity_poly.pdbx_seq_one_letter_code
_entity_poly.pdbx_strand_id
1 'polypeptide(L)'
;YSHGYEKSLIVQDFIPGDDSHMRVLTCYSDQNGKVKMMCLGHVLLEEHTPKGIGNHAAIITEYDEEVMTKFKNFLESINYTGFSNFDIKYDTRDNSYKVFEINLRQGRSNYYVTGSGNNIAKYVVEDRVENKELELKIQKEPFFWRVIPRSVVYKFVKNQDLVNQCKKLASEGKEATSFGYKYDLSGNIKRSWYIFLYSINQIRKFNKYCK
;
A
#
# COMPACT_ATOMS: atom_id res chain seq x y z
N TYR A 1 24.36 15.47 19.67
CA TYR A 1 23.88 14.06 19.81
C TYR A 1 24.40 13.37 21.08
N SER A 2 24.66 14.12 22.14
CA SER A 2 25.32 13.57 23.35
C SER A 2 24.37 13.39 24.54
N HIS A 3 23.07 13.46 24.38
CA HIS A 3 22.14 13.30 25.48
C HIS A 3 21.26 12.08 25.29
N GLY A 4 21.74 10.93 25.79
CA GLY A 4 20.90 9.85 26.28
C GLY A 4 19.99 9.16 25.25
N TYR A 5 20.49 8.87 24.05
CA TYR A 5 19.77 7.95 23.17
C TYR A 5 20.05 6.52 23.63
N GLU A 6 19.35 6.09 24.67
CA GLU A 6 19.39 4.72 25.19
C GLU A 6 18.58 3.73 24.35
N LYS A 7 18.39 4.03 23.04
CA LYS A 7 17.55 3.20 22.20
C LYS A 7 18.43 2.28 21.34
N SER A 8 18.03 1.04 21.27
CA SER A 8 18.63 0.03 20.38
C SER A 8 18.40 0.43 18.92
N LEU A 9 19.41 0.26 18.10
CA LEU A 9 19.30 0.37 16.65
C LEU A 9 19.00 -1.02 16.06
N ILE A 10 18.14 -1.07 15.06
CA ILE A 10 17.93 -2.26 14.26
C ILE A 10 18.94 -2.21 13.11
N VAL A 11 19.78 -3.23 13.01
CA VAL A 11 20.71 -3.44 11.89
C VAL A 11 20.17 -4.59 11.06
N GLN A 12 19.91 -4.33 9.79
CA GLN A 12 19.34 -5.32 8.86
C GLN A 12 20.22 -5.44 7.62
N ASP A 13 20.20 -6.62 6.97
CA ASP A 13 20.79 -6.78 5.65
C ASP A 13 20.03 -5.94 4.61
N PHE A 14 20.79 -5.32 3.71
CA PHE A 14 20.21 -4.55 2.63
C PHE A 14 19.71 -5.47 1.52
N ILE A 15 18.42 -5.42 1.23
CA ILE A 15 17.81 -6.17 0.14
C ILE A 15 17.89 -5.31 -1.14
N PRO A 16 18.63 -5.75 -2.19
CA PRO A 16 18.75 -5.01 -3.44
C PRO A 16 17.43 -4.90 -4.18
N GLY A 17 17.39 -4.05 -5.20
CA GLY A 17 16.21 -3.82 -6.04
C GLY A 17 15.62 -2.42 -5.87
N ASP A 18 14.87 -1.99 -6.88
CA ASP A 18 14.16 -0.71 -6.91
C ASP A 18 12.76 -0.81 -6.29
N ASP A 19 11.97 0.26 -6.42
CA ASP A 19 10.62 0.36 -5.85
C ASP A 19 9.71 -0.80 -6.30
N SER A 20 9.89 -1.31 -7.53
CA SER A 20 9.08 -2.41 -8.06
C SER A 20 9.33 -3.77 -7.41
N HIS A 21 10.38 -3.90 -6.60
CA HIS A 21 10.63 -5.09 -5.78
C HIS A 21 9.84 -5.07 -4.47
N MET A 22 9.25 -3.93 -4.13
CA MET A 22 8.49 -3.76 -2.89
C MET A 22 7.08 -4.34 -3.01
N ARG A 23 6.63 -4.94 -1.91
CA ARG A 23 5.26 -5.37 -1.69
C ARG A 23 4.75 -4.84 -0.36
N VAL A 24 3.47 -4.60 -0.29
CA VAL A 24 2.78 -4.27 0.95
C VAL A 24 1.60 -5.21 1.13
N LEU A 25 1.53 -5.89 2.25
CA LEU A 25 0.40 -6.77 2.57
C LEU A 25 -0.37 -6.20 3.76
N THR A 26 -1.61 -5.83 3.53
CA THR A 26 -2.53 -5.42 4.60
C THR A 26 -3.45 -6.56 4.95
N CYS A 27 -3.54 -6.88 6.25
CA CYS A 27 -4.44 -7.89 6.78
C CYS A 27 -5.33 -7.31 7.88
N TYR A 28 -6.48 -7.94 8.09
CA TYR A 28 -7.33 -7.76 9.26
C TYR A 28 -7.62 -9.11 9.89
N SER A 29 -7.33 -9.24 11.18
CA SER A 29 -7.68 -10.41 12.01
C SER A 29 -8.79 -10.03 12.99
N ASP A 30 -9.79 -10.90 13.13
CA ASP A 30 -10.93 -10.69 14.02
C ASP A 30 -10.57 -10.83 15.50
N GLN A 31 -11.56 -10.68 16.38
CA GLN A 31 -11.41 -10.82 17.84
C GLN A 31 -10.95 -12.22 18.27
N ASN A 32 -11.13 -13.23 17.41
CA ASN A 32 -10.75 -14.63 17.65
C ASN A 32 -9.37 -14.97 17.05
N GLY A 33 -8.62 -13.97 16.58
CA GLY A 33 -7.31 -14.17 15.97
C GLY A 33 -7.37 -14.84 14.60
N LYS A 34 -8.53 -14.81 13.92
CA LYS A 34 -8.68 -15.35 12.57
C LYS A 34 -8.56 -14.26 11.52
N VAL A 35 -7.72 -14.49 10.53
CA VAL A 35 -7.56 -13.55 9.41
C VAL A 35 -8.84 -13.51 8.58
N LYS A 36 -9.41 -12.33 8.39
CA LYS A 36 -10.69 -12.10 7.69
C LYS A 36 -10.55 -11.22 6.46
N MET A 37 -9.43 -10.54 6.29
CA MET A 37 -9.16 -9.76 5.09
C MET A 37 -7.67 -9.76 4.78
N MET A 38 -7.34 -9.93 3.49
CA MET A 38 -5.98 -9.82 2.98
C MET A 38 -5.97 -9.09 1.64
N CYS A 39 -5.06 -8.15 1.50
CA CYS A 39 -4.84 -7.41 0.27
C CYS A 39 -3.34 -7.19 0.07
N LEU A 40 -2.77 -7.86 -0.94
CA LEU A 40 -1.37 -7.68 -1.34
C LEU A 40 -1.28 -6.59 -2.40
N GLY A 41 -0.35 -5.68 -2.23
CA GLY A 41 -0.06 -4.61 -3.17
C GLY A 41 1.36 -4.70 -3.71
N HIS A 42 1.49 -4.64 -5.03
CA HIS A 42 2.75 -4.44 -5.73
C HIS A 42 3.04 -2.94 -5.78
N VAL A 43 4.07 -2.50 -5.10
CA VAL A 43 4.50 -1.10 -5.13
C VAL A 43 5.17 -0.81 -6.45
N LEU A 44 4.73 0.25 -7.13
CA LEU A 44 5.26 0.66 -8.43
C LEU A 44 6.23 1.82 -8.30
N LEU A 45 5.94 2.73 -7.37
CA LEU A 45 6.75 3.90 -7.05
C LEU A 45 6.61 4.27 -5.59
N GLU A 46 7.71 4.72 -5.00
CA GLU A 46 7.78 5.35 -3.69
C GLU A 46 8.08 6.86 -3.81
N GLU A 47 7.88 7.60 -2.75
CA GLU A 47 8.32 8.99 -2.68
C GLU A 47 9.83 9.06 -2.41
N HIS A 48 10.60 9.68 -3.32
CA HIS A 48 12.05 9.84 -3.20
C HIS A 48 12.47 11.18 -2.56
N THR A 49 11.54 11.97 -2.07
CA THR A 49 11.88 13.22 -1.36
C THR A 49 12.49 12.92 0.01
N PRO A 50 13.40 13.74 0.54
CA PRO A 50 14.06 13.48 1.84
C PRO A 50 13.09 13.27 3.03
N LYS A 51 11.88 13.83 2.94
CA LYS A 51 10.82 13.67 3.96
C LYS A 51 9.77 12.62 3.60
N GLY A 52 9.86 12.04 2.41
CA GLY A 52 8.87 11.12 1.86
C GLY A 52 9.40 9.72 1.56
N ILE A 53 10.70 9.49 1.67
CA ILE A 53 11.33 8.19 1.41
C ILE A 53 10.61 7.09 2.19
N GLY A 54 10.31 5.98 1.49
CA GLY A 54 9.59 4.83 2.05
C GLY A 54 8.06 4.96 2.06
N ASN A 55 7.49 6.08 1.56
CA ASN A 55 6.05 6.18 1.39
C ASN A 55 5.64 5.70 -0.01
N HIS A 56 4.77 4.73 -0.09
CA HIS A 56 4.24 4.26 -1.36
C HIS A 56 3.44 5.36 -2.07
N ALA A 57 3.73 5.57 -3.34
CA ALA A 57 3.09 6.60 -4.17
C ALA A 57 2.14 6.00 -5.23
N ALA A 58 2.39 4.77 -5.67
CA ALA A 58 1.53 4.02 -6.59
C ALA A 58 1.62 2.52 -6.30
N ILE A 59 0.47 1.83 -6.33
CA ILE A 59 0.33 0.40 -6.04
C ILE A 59 -0.66 -0.23 -7.02
N ILE A 60 -0.38 -1.44 -7.50
CA ILE A 60 -1.38 -2.34 -8.10
C ILE A 60 -1.62 -3.49 -7.13
N THR A 61 -2.88 -3.84 -6.84
CA THR A 61 -3.17 -5.06 -6.07
C THR A 61 -2.84 -6.29 -6.90
N GLU A 62 -2.25 -7.29 -6.24
CA GLU A 62 -1.92 -8.59 -6.84
C GLU A 62 -2.35 -9.73 -5.93
N TYR A 63 -2.33 -10.94 -6.45
CA TYR A 63 -2.61 -12.15 -5.69
C TYR A 63 -1.44 -13.12 -5.80
N ASP A 64 -0.92 -13.51 -4.65
CA ASP A 64 0.09 -14.56 -4.50
C ASP A 64 -0.36 -15.49 -3.37
N GLU A 65 -0.79 -16.69 -3.74
CA GLU A 65 -1.36 -17.66 -2.80
C GLU A 65 -0.35 -18.12 -1.76
N GLU A 66 0.89 -18.37 -2.18
CA GLU A 66 1.94 -18.86 -1.29
C GLU A 66 2.29 -17.80 -0.23
N VAL A 67 2.53 -16.58 -0.67
CA VAL A 67 2.82 -15.44 0.21
C VAL A 67 1.66 -15.23 1.18
N MET A 68 0.44 -15.09 0.67
CA MET A 68 -0.73 -14.81 1.50
C MET A 68 -1.00 -15.93 2.51
N THR A 69 -0.85 -17.19 2.13
CA THR A 69 -1.03 -18.33 3.03
C THR A 69 0.00 -18.33 4.15
N LYS A 70 1.27 -18.04 3.85
CA LYS A 70 2.33 -17.93 4.87
C LYS A 70 2.00 -16.86 5.92
N PHE A 71 1.59 -15.67 5.48
CA PHE A 71 1.24 -14.58 6.40
C PHE A 71 -0.04 -14.84 7.20
N LYS A 72 -1.04 -15.44 6.57
CA LYS A 72 -2.25 -15.88 7.26
C LYS A 72 -1.91 -16.84 8.40
N ASN A 73 -1.16 -17.89 8.09
CA ASN A 73 -0.77 -18.90 9.09
C ASN A 73 0.08 -18.28 10.21
N PHE A 74 0.99 -17.36 9.88
CA PHE A 74 1.79 -16.63 10.88
C PHE A 74 0.89 -15.83 11.83
N LEU A 75 -0.01 -14.99 11.32
CA LEU A 75 -0.91 -14.18 12.14
C LEU A 75 -1.82 -15.04 13.04
N GLU A 76 -2.36 -16.12 12.49
CA GLU A 76 -3.24 -17.03 13.24
C GLU A 76 -2.46 -17.84 14.30
N SER A 77 -1.20 -18.20 14.04
CA SER A 77 -0.36 -18.94 14.99
C SER A 77 -0.04 -18.14 16.25
N ILE A 78 0.02 -16.81 16.13
CA ILE A 78 0.26 -15.90 17.27
C ILE A 78 -1.04 -15.30 17.83
N ASN A 79 -2.19 -15.74 17.36
CA ASN A 79 -3.51 -15.20 17.74
C ASN A 79 -3.58 -13.67 17.60
N TYR A 80 -2.99 -13.10 16.53
CA TYR A 80 -3.00 -11.67 16.30
C TYR A 80 -4.40 -11.15 16.04
N THR A 81 -4.75 -9.98 16.57
CA THR A 81 -6.06 -9.33 16.37
C THR A 81 -5.89 -7.89 15.89
N GLY A 82 -6.74 -7.47 14.94
CA GLY A 82 -6.73 -6.13 14.38
C GLY A 82 -5.99 -6.04 13.06
N PHE A 83 -5.59 -4.81 12.69
CA PHE A 83 -4.85 -4.57 11.45
C PHE A 83 -3.36 -4.86 11.60
N SER A 84 -2.81 -5.50 10.58
CA SER A 84 -1.36 -5.60 10.38
C SER A 84 -1.01 -5.18 8.96
N ASN A 85 0.15 -4.56 8.80
CA ASN A 85 0.66 -4.11 7.52
C ASN A 85 2.13 -4.53 7.42
N PHE A 86 2.43 -5.39 6.46
CA PHE A 86 3.77 -5.93 6.25
C PHE A 86 4.42 -5.22 5.08
N ASP A 87 5.63 -4.70 5.28
CA ASP A 87 6.48 -4.19 4.23
C ASP A 87 7.44 -5.31 3.83
N ILE A 88 7.37 -5.72 2.56
CA ILE A 88 7.99 -6.92 2.02
C ILE A 88 8.82 -6.52 0.80
N LYS A 89 10.00 -7.11 0.62
CA LYS A 89 10.80 -6.90 -0.57
C LYS A 89 11.17 -8.22 -1.22
N TYR A 90 11.03 -8.30 -2.53
CA TYR A 90 11.51 -9.43 -3.32
C TYR A 90 13.03 -9.35 -3.46
N ASP A 91 13.71 -10.39 -3.02
CA ASP A 91 15.16 -10.53 -3.10
C ASP A 91 15.54 -11.39 -4.30
N THR A 92 16.14 -10.79 -5.31
CA THR A 92 16.57 -11.48 -6.53
C THR A 92 17.78 -12.39 -6.33
N ARG A 93 18.47 -12.29 -5.18
CA ARG A 93 19.63 -13.14 -4.88
C ARG A 93 19.24 -14.60 -4.60
N ASP A 94 18.06 -14.80 -4.02
CA ASP A 94 17.54 -16.12 -3.67
C ASP A 94 16.10 -16.36 -4.13
N ASN A 95 15.54 -15.43 -4.90
CA ASN A 95 14.17 -15.46 -5.43
C ASN A 95 13.11 -15.63 -4.33
N SER A 96 13.25 -14.92 -3.24
CA SER A 96 12.30 -15.00 -2.13
C SER A 96 11.82 -13.62 -1.66
N TYR A 97 10.66 -13.61 -1.00
CA TYR A 97 10.13 -12.43 -0.33
C TYR A 97 10.68 -12.34 1.10
N LYS A 98 11.24 -11.17 1.44
CA LYS A 98 11.75 -10.85 2.77
C LYS A 98 10.88 -9.80 3.43
N VAL A 99 10.42 -10.06 4.65
CA VAL A 99 9.75 -9.06 5.50
C VAL A 99 10.80 -8.25 6.21
N PHE A 100 10.72 -6.95 6.16
CA PHE A 100 11.65 -6.08 6.88
C PHE A 100 10.94 -5.15 7.89
N GLU A 101 9.60 -4.98 7.76
CA GLU A 101 8.83 -4.22 8.73
C GLU A 101 7.42 -4.80 8.90
N ILE A 102 6.94 -4.82 10.13
CA ILE A 102 5.55 -5.17 10.48
C ILE A 102 4.96 -4.00 11.27
N ASN A 103 3.98 -3.36 10.70
CA ASN A 103 3.24 -2.29 11.34
C ASN A 103 1.94 -2.84 11.93
N LEU A 104 1.76 -2.74 13.26
CA LEU A 104 0.57 -3.21 13.97
C LEU A 104 -0.58 -2.18 13.90
N ARG A 105 -0.75 -1.58 12.74
CA ARG A 105 -1.71 -0.53 12.43
C ARG A 105 -1.94 -0.46 10.94
N GLN A 106 -2.92 0.35 10.54
CA GLN A 106 -3.10 0.69 9.13
C GLN A 106 -1.90 1.49 8.60
N GLY A 107 -1.47 1.16 7.40
CA GLY A 107 -0.45 1.90 6.67
C GLY A 107 -1.01 3.20 6.07
N ARG A 108 -0.14 4.13 5.74
CA ARG A 108 -0.50 5.40 5.08
C ARG A 108 -1.18 5.18 3.72
N SER A 109 -0.78 4.15 3.01
CA SER A 109 -1.27 3.81 1.67
C SER A 109 -2.55 2.97 1.66
N ASN A 110 -3.11 2.60 2.82
CA ASN A 110 -4.18 1.58 2.93
C ASN A 110 -5.48 1.88 2.18
N TYR A 111 -5.59 3.06 1.56
CA TYR A 111 -6.71 3.31 0.67
C TYR A 111 -6.71 2.41 -0.59
N TYR A 112 -5.57 1.79 -0.96
CA TYR A 112 -5.55 0.79 -2.02
C TYR A 112 -6.44 -0.42 -1.68
N VAL A 113 -6.56 -0.77 -0.40
CA VAL A 113 -7.44 -1.83 0.11
C VAL A 113 -8.91 -1.40 0.01
N THR A 114 -9.24 -0.20 0.49
CA THR A 114 -10.63 0.32 0.41
C THR A 114 -11.05 0.54 -1.04
N GLY A 115 -10.18 1.10 -1.86
CA GLY A 115 -10.45 1.37 -3.28
C GLY A 115 -10.70 0.09 -4.07
N SER A 116 -10.03 -1.01 -3.74
CA SER A 116 -10.25 -2.32 -4.35
C SER A 116 -11.53 -3.04 -3.87
N GLY A 117 -12.34 -2.40 -3.01
CA GLY A 117 -13.62 -2.93 -2.55
C GLY A 117 -13.64 -3.51 -1.13
N ASN A 118 -12.51 -3.43 -0.40
CA ASN A 118 -12.39 -3.91 0.96
C ASN A 118 -12.40 -2.74 1.95
N ASN A 119 -13.58 -2.23 2.29
CA ASN A 119 -13.70 -1.10 3.23
C ASN A 119 -13.18 -1.47 4.61
N ILE A 120 -11.97 -0.99 4.93
CA ILE A 120 -11.27 -1.32 6.18
C ILE A 120 -12.01 -0.86 7.43
N ALA A 121 -12.72 0.27 7.39
CA ALA A 121 -13.52 0.73 8.53
C ALA A 121 -14.70 -0.20 8.82
N LYS A 122 -15.29 -0.78 7.78
CA LYS A 122 -16.41 -1.72 7.90
C LYS A 122 -16.00 -2.98 8.66
N TYR A 123 -14.81 -3.54 8.41
CA TYR A 123 -14.31 -4.71 9.14
C TYR A 123 -14.26 -4.45 10.65
N VAL A 124 -13.77 -3.27 11.07
CA VAL A 124 -13.71 -2.92 12.49
C VAL A 124 -15.10 -2.80 13.11
N VAL A 125 -16.03 -2.15 12.42
CA VAL A 125 -17.40 -1.95 12.93
C VAL A 125 -18.12 -3.30 13.04
N GLU A 126 -18.09 -4.10 11.98
CA GLU A 126 -18.78 -5.39 11.97
C GLU A 126 -18.22 -6.37 13.00
N ASP A 127 -16.88 -6.42 13.17
CA ASP A 127 -16.24 -7.29 14.16
C ASP A 127 -16.38 -6.75 15.59
N ARG A 128 -16.00 -5.48 15.84
CA ARG A 128 -15.81 -4.96 17.20
C ARG A 128 -17.04 -4.31 17.83
N VAL A 129 -17.96 -3.83 17.01
CA VAL A 129 -19.16 -3.13 17.48
C VAL A 129 -20.39 -4.02 17.32
N GLU A 130 -20.52 -4.64 16.15
CA GLU A 130 -21.70 -5.45 15.83
C GLU A 130 -21.52 -6.94 16.18
N ASN A 131 -20.30 -7.37 16.52
CA ASN A 131 -19.92 -8.75 16.83
C ASN A 131 -20.37 -9.75 15.75
N LYS A 132 -20.29 -9.35 14.49
CA LYS A 132 -20.63 -10.20 13.36
C LYS A 132 -19.51 -11.20 13.07
N GLU A 133 -19.89 -12.41 12.70
CA GLU A 133 -18.96 -13.34 12.10
C GLU A 133 -18.58 -12.86 10.69
N LEU A 134 -17.27 -12.70 10.46
CA LEU A 134 -16.74 -12.26 9.18
C LEU A 134 -16.26 -13.46 8.36
N GLU A 135 -16.52 -13.44 7.06
CA GLU A 135 -15.91 -14.37 6.11
C GLU A 135 -14.52 -13.88 5.68
N LEU A 136 -13.63 -14.83 5.37
CA LEU A 136 -12.32 -14.49 4.80
C LEU A 136 -12.46 -13.92 3.39
N LYS A 137 -11.98 -12.71 3.19
CA LYS A 137 -11.93 -12.05 1.89
C LYS A 137 -10.49 -11.75 1.49
N ILE A 138 -10.05 -12.33 0.39
CA ILE A 138 -8.74 -12.12 -0.20
C ILE A 138 -8.92 -11.32 -1.49
N GLN A 139 -8.20 -10.20 -1.62
CA GLN A 139 -8.19 -9.43 -2.86
C GLN A 139 -7.44 -10.19 -3.94
N LYS A 140 -8.14 -10.60 -5.01
CA LYS A 140 -7.57 -11.34 -6.15
C LYS A 140 -7.50 -10.48 -7.41
N GLU A 141 -8.46 -9.59 -7.58
CA GLU A 141 -8.53 -8.75 -8.78
C GLU A 141 -7.53 -7.59 -8.72
N PRO A 142 -6.83 -7.28 -9.82
CA PRO A 142 -5.94 -6.15 -9.87
C PRO A 142 -6.72 -4.84 -9.81
N PHE A 143 -6.19 -3.91 -9.00
CA PHE A 143 -6.73 -2.56 -8.81
C PHE A 143 -5.58 -1.56 -8.68
N PHE A 144 -5.66 -0.43 -9.37
CA PHE A 144 -4.62 0.58 -9.39
C PHE A 144 -4.92 1.72 -8.41
N TRP A 145 -4.05 1.91 -7.43
CA TRP A 145 -4.10 3.04 -6.51
C TRP A 145 -2.88 3.95 -6.67
N ARG A 146 -3.09 5.24 -6.53
CA ARG A 146 -2.03 6.24 -6.55
C ARG A 146 -2.37 7.47 -5.72
N VAL A 147 -1.34 8.18 -5.27
CA VAL A 147 -1.41 9.47 -4.59
C VAL A 147 -0.77 10.59 -5.42
N ILE A 148 -0.26 10.23 -6.60
CA ILE A 148 0.45 11.11 -7.55
C ILE A 148 -0.25 11.12 -8.90
N PRO A 149 0.02 12.10 -9.79
CA PRO A 149 -0.54 12.12 -11.13
C PRO A 149 -0.16 10.87 -11.95
N ARG A 150 -1.07 10.39 -12.82
CA ARG A 150 -0.80 9.28 -13.75
C ARG A 150 0.45 9.50 -14.59
N SER A 151 0.67 10.75 -15.05
CA SER A 151 1.85 11.12 -15.84
C SER A 151 3.17 10.85 -15.11
N VAL A 152 3.18 10.97 -13.78
CA VAL A 152 4.35 10.63 -12.95
C VAL A 152 4.56 9.12 -12.94
N VAL A 153 3.50 8.34 -12.69
CA VAL A 153 3.57 6.87 -12.72
C VAL A 153 4.09 6.40 -14.08
N TYR A 154 3.47 6.86 -15.17
CA TYR A 154 3.83 6.43 -16.54
C TYR A 154 5.24 6.84 -16.97
N LYS A 155 5.79 7.89 -16.37
CA LYS A 155 7.14 8.37 -16.67
C LYS A 155 8.22 7.64 -15.89
N PHE A 156 7.98 7.36 -14.61
CA PHE A 156 9.03 6.93 -13.67
C PHE A 156 9.01 5.43 -13.36
N VAL A 157 7.90 4.72 -13.59
CA VAL A 157 7.89 3.26 -13.52
C VAL A 157 8.68 2.70 -14.70
N LYS A 158 9.74 1.96 -14.41
CA LYS A 158 10.67 1.45 -15.43
C LYS A 158 10.07 0.29 -16.24
N ASN A 159 9.29 -0.57 -15.60
CA ASN A 159 8.68 -1.73 -16.24
C ASN A 159 7.46 -1.30 -17.07
N GLN A 160 7.57 -1.40 -18.40
CA GLN A 160 6.51 -0.98 -19.32
C GLN A 160 5.27 -1.87 -19.27
N ASP A 161 5.39 -3.12 -18.88
CA ASP A 161 4.22 -4.00 -18.72
C ASP A 161 3.36 -3.54 -17.55
N LEU A 162 3.98 -3.14 -16.43
CA LEU A 162 3.28 -2.54 -15.29
C LEU A 162 2.63 -1.20 -15.67
N VAL A 163 3.31 -0.36 -16.47
CA VAL A 163 2.72 0.89 -16.99
C VAL A 163 1.50 0.60 -17.88
N ASN A 164 1.58 -0.40 -18.75
CA ASN A 164 0.46 -0.79 -19.61
C ASN A 164 -0.71 -1.36 -18.79
N GLN A 165 -0.42 -2.14 -17.74
CA GLN A 165 -1.42 -2.61 -16.80
C GLN A 165 -2.11 -1.44 -16.08
N CYS A 166 -1.36 -0.43 -15.59
CA CYS A 166 -1.94 0.78 -15.01
C CYS A 166 -2.89 1.49 -15.97
N LYS A 167 -2.47 1.66 -17.25
CA LYS A 167 -3.30 2.31 -18.27
C LYS A 167 -4.59 1.54 -18.52
N LYS A 168 -4.51 0.21 -18.61
CA LYS A 168 -5.66 -0.68 -18.78
C LYS A 168 -6.63 -0.55 -17.60
N LEU A 169 -6.14 -0.70 -16.35
CA LEU A 169 -6.96 -0.58 -15.15
C LEU A 169 -7.63 0.81 -15.06
N ALA A 170 -6.89 1.87 -15.38
CA ALA A 170 -7.44 3.22 -15.40
C ALA A 170 -8.54 3.40 -16.46
N SER A 171 -8.43 2.76 -17.65
CA SER A 171 -9.46 2.80 -18.69
C SER A 171 -10.70 1.97 -18.32
N GLU A 172 -10.54 0.93 -17.53
CA GLU A 172 -11.62 0.09 -17.01
C GLU A 172 -12.31 0.68 -15.76
N GLY A 173 -11.87 1.87 -15.28
CA GLY A 173 -12.39 2.46 -14.05
C GLY A 173 -11.95 1.74 -12.76
N LYS A 174 -10.99 0.81 -12.84
CA LYS A 174 -10.41 0.08 -11.71
C LYS A 174 -9.23 0.86 -11.09
N GLU A 175 -9.48 2.12 -10.78
CA GLU A 175 -8.48 3.03 -10.24
C GLU A 175 -9.05 3.91 -9.14
N ALA A 176 -8.22 4.24 -8.15
CA ALA A 176 -8.53 5.26 -7.15
C ALA A 176 -7.32 6.13 -6.80
N THR A 177 -7.62 7.31 -6.26
CA THR A 177 -6.61 8.21 -5.70
C THR A 177 -7.07 8.71 -4.35
N SER A 178 -6.15 8.87 -3.41
CA SER A 178 -6.45 9.38 -2.07
C SER A 178 -6.87 10.87 -2.05
N PHE A 179 -6.73 11.61 -3.14
CA PHE A 179 -6.99 13.06 -3.17
C PHE A 179 -8.14 13.50 -4.07
N GLY A 180 -8.66 12.64 -4.89
CA GLY A 180 -9.62 13.01 -5.92
C GLY A 180 -11.00 12.39 -5.72
N TYR A 181 -11.50 12.32 -4.49
CA TYR A 181 -12.85 11.82 -4.27
C TYR A 181 -13.88 12.72 -4.92
N LYS A 182 -14.77 12.12 -5.68
CA LYS A 182 -15.80 12.83 -6.40
C LYS A 182 -16.65 13.72 -5.49
N TYR A 183 -16.99 13.25 -4.29
CA TYR A 183 -17.76 14.02 -3.32
C TYR A 183 -16.96 15.15 -2.66
N ASP A 184 -15.62 15.02 -2.52
CA ASP A 184 -14.77 16.09 -1.99
C ASP A 184 -14.62 17.25 -2.97
N LEU A 185 -14.73 16.97 -4.26
CA LEU A 185 -14.50 17.92 -5.33
C LEU A 185 -15.78 18.58 -5.82
N SER A 186 -16.94 17.94 -5.59
CA SER A 186 -18.22 18.43 -6.08
C SER A 186 -18.55 19.78 -5.48
N GLY A 187 -18.54 20.83 -6.32
CA GLY A 187 -18.82 22.21 -5.91
C GLY A 187 -17.71 22.91 -5.09
N ASN A 188 -16.60 22.23 -4.81
CA ASN A 188 -15.51 22.78 -4.01
C ASN A 188 -14.33 23.24 -4.88
N ILE A 189 -14.44 24.46 -5.44
CA ILE A 189 -13.43 25.08 -6.32
C ILE A 189 -12.08 25.20 -5.60
N LYS A 190 -12.06 25.60 -4.32
CA LYS A 190 -10.83 25.74 -3.52
C LYS A 190 -10.10 24.42 -3.39
N ARG A 191 -10.82 23.31 -3.16
CA ARG A 191 -10.24 21.96 -3.07
C ARG A 191 -9.70 21.51 -4.41
N SER A 192 -10.43 21.74 -5.50
CA SER A 192 -9.99 21.42 -6.86
C SER A 192 -8.70 22.15 -7.23
N TRP A 193 -8.60 23.44 -6.89
CA TRP A 193 -7.39 24.23 -7.09
C TRP A 193 -6.21 23.71 -6.27
N TYR A 194 -6.44 23.36 -5.01
CA TYR A 194 -5.40 22.75 -4.17
C TYR A 194 -4.86 21.45 -4.79
N ILE A 195 -5.74 20.56 -5.28
CA ILE A 195 -5.32 19.29 -5.90
C ILE A 195 -4.55 19.54 -7.19
N PHE A 196 -4.92 20.54 -7.97
CA PHE A 196 -4.18 20.93 -9.17
C PHE A 196 -2.75 21.38 -8.82
N LEU A 197 -2.60 22.29 -7.85
CA LEU A 197 -1.29 22.75 -7.39
C LEU A 197 -0.46 21.62 -6.75
N TYR A 198 -1.10 20.74 -5.99
CA TYR A 198 -0.48 19.55 -5.45
C TYR A 198 0.08 18.66 -6.56
N SER A 199 -0.70 18.42 -7.61
CA SER A 199 -0.29 17.62 -8.76
C SER A 199 0.94 18.20 -9.47
N ILE A 200 0.98 19.52 -9.69
CA ILE A 200 2.15 20.20 -10.26
C ILE A 200 3.37 20.02 -9.35
N ASN A 201 3.18 20.17 -8.03
CA ASN A 201 4.27 20.01 -7.08
C ASN A 201 4.80 18.57 -7.07
N GLN A 202 3.95 17.56 -7.17
CA GLN A 202 4.38 16.16 -7.28
C GLN A 202 5.21 15.92 -8.56
N ILE A 203 4.79 16.44 -9.70
CA ILE A 203 5.57 16.34 -10.95
C ILE A 203 6.97 16.97 -10.76
N ARG A 204 7.05 18.13 -10.13
CA ARG A 204 8.35 18.81 -9.86
C ARG A 204 9.23 17.97 -8.91
N LYS A 205 8.65 17.42 -7.85
CA LYS A 205 9.36 16.58 -6.88
C LYS A 205 9.95 15.34 -7.54
N PHE A 206 9.14 14.59 -8.28
CA PHE A 206 9.61 13.37 -8.97
C PHE A 206 10.67 13.69 -10.02
N ASN A 207 10.52 14.75 -10.81
CA ASN A 207 11.56 15.18 -11.75
C ASN A 207 12.89 15.54 -11.07
N LYS A 208 12.85 16.03 -9.82
CA LYS A 208 14.05 16.42 -9.07
C LYS A 208 14.73 15.27 -8.35
N TYR A 209 13.96 14.35 -7.76
CA TYR A 209 14.46 13.38 -6.80
C TYR A 209 14.39 11.93 -7.30
N CYS A 210 13.54 11.60 -8.23
CA CYS A 210 13.46 10.27 -8.84
C CYS A 210 14.32 10.28 -10.11
N LYS A 211 15.54 9.71 -10.02
CA LYS A 211 16.51 9.62 -11.11
C LYS A 211 16.68 8.18 -11.56
#